data_a9c32e5e4b5f458d84834e5e2796db34
#
_entry.id   a9c32e5e4b5f458d84834e5e2796db34
#
_cell.length_a   1.000
_cell.length_b   1.000
_cell.length_c   1.000
_cell.angle_alpha   90.00
_cell.angle_beta   90.00
_cell.angle_gamma   90.00
#
_symmetry.space_group_name_H-M   'P 1'
#
loop_
_entity.id
_entity.type
_entity.pdbx_description
1 polymer ?
#
loop_
_entity_poly.entity_id
_entity_poly.type
_entity_poly.pdbx_seq_one_letter_code
_entity_poly.pdbx_strand_id
1 'polypeptide(L)'
;ALSGVLTGSMADRNSLSSYRFVAVLVAQLVIQVLLLPLVLILGGGDKVAGFQTVMMFFAVAGTICFLITFFTTRERIVPTASQRSSIKQDVADLLRNRPWVVMLVLTILVFITLSLKGGMYIFYFRNFLEEAALAAFLSDVGFLSFIDGLNSVLTGMGLTQFHWPEDAATSGFSLFNAVGIILMIVGIGFSKPLADRFGKRDVFGVALLLAALFRLSYYWIGPSSIGLVFGAQILYGFFYG
;
A
#
# COMPACT_ATOMS: atom_id res chain seq x y z
N ALA A 1 1.05 7.10 18.68
CA ALA A 1 1.39 7.34 20.09
C ALA A 1 2.70 6.64 20.47
N LEU A 2 2.84 5.32 20.26
CA LEU A 2 3.99 4.52 20.69
C LEU A 2 5.33 5.04 20.13
N SER A 3 5.41 5.41 18.86
CA SER A 3 6.63 5.91 18.22
C SER A 3 7.20 7.19 18.86
N GLY A 4 6.35 7.97 19.53
CA GLY A 4 6.77 9.20 20.24
C GLY A 4 7.47 8.93 21.57
N VAL A 5 7.17 7.80 22.23
CA VAL A 5 7.73 7.43 23.54
C VAL A 5 8.87 6.43 23.46
N LEU A 6 9.15 5.89 22.27
CA LEU A 6 10.24 4.93 22.04
C LEU A 6 11.62 5.60 21.94
N THR A 7 11.71 6.79 21.34
CA THR A 7 12.98 7.51 21.18
C THR A 7 12.79 9.02 21.16
N GLY A 8 13.74 9.75 21.75
CA GLY A 8 13.82 11.21 21.72
C GLY A 8 14.50 11.75 20.46
N SER A 9 15.25 10.92 19.73
CA SER A 9 15.96 11.31 18.53
C SER A 9 15.04 11.45 17.32
N MET A 10 15.13 12.58 16.61
CA MET A 10 14.37 12.80 15.37
C MET A 10 14.82 11.89 14.23
N ALA A 11 16.11 11.55 14.18
CA ALA A 11 16.64 10.63 13.18
C ALA A 11 16.09 9.21 13.36
N ASP A 12 16.06 8.72 14.60
CA ASP A 12 15.52 7.40 14.93
C ASP A 12 14.01 7.33 14.68
N ARG A 13 13.26 8.41 14.99
CA ARG A 13 11.83 8.50 14.69
C ARG A 13 11.54 8.40 13.19
N ASN A 14 12.36 9.05 12.36
CA ASN A 14 12.24 8.94 10.90
C ASN A 14 12.51 7.51 10.41
N SER A 15 13.61 6.90 10.89
CA SER A 15 13.92 5.50 10.55
C SER A 15 12.82 4.56 10.98
N LEU A 16 12.33 4.68 12.21
CA LEU A 16 11.23 3.87 12.74
C LEU A 16 9.94 4.03 11.90
N SER A 17 9.63 5.26 11.48
CA SER A 17 8.48 5.53 10.61
C SER A 17 8.66 4.86 9.25
N SER A 18 9.84 4.94 8.63
CA SER A 18 10.11 4.31 7.34
C SER A 18 9.97 2.78 7.42
N TYR A 19 10.57 2.14 8.44
CA TYR A 19 10.41 0.70 8.66
C TYR A 19 8.95 0.30 8.86
N ARG A 20 8.19 1.09 9.62
CA ARG A 20 6.76 0.84 9.84
C ARG A 20 5.98 0.93 8.53
N PHE A 21 6.23 1.94 7.70
CA PHE A 21 5.54 2.08 6.42
C PHE A 21 5.88 0.94 5.45
N VAL A 22 7.15 0.57 5.34
CA VAL A 22 7.57 -0.59 4.55
C VAL A 22 6.88 -1.87 5.05
N ALA A 23 6.87 -2.12 6.35
CA ALA A 23 6.20 -3.29 6.92
C ALA A 23 4.69 -3.31 6.63
N VAL A 24 4.01 -2.16 6.70
CA VAL A 24 2.58 -2.03 6.34
C VAL A 24 2.36 -2.34 4.86
N LEU A 25 3.20 -1.82 3.97
CA LEU A 25 3.07 -2.08 2.52
C LEU A 25 3.38 -3.54 2.17
N VAL A 26 4.37 -4.15 2.81
CA VAL A 26 4.66 -5.58 2.65
C VAL A 26 3.48 -6.42 3.14
N ALA A 27 2.92 -6.12 4.31
CA ALA A 27 1.74 -6.80 4.83
C ALA A 27 0.53 -6.64 3.90
N GLN A 28 0.32 -5.43 3.37
CA GLN A 28 -0.75 -5.16 2.40
C GLN A 28 -0.56 -5.97 1.11
N LEU A 29 0.67 -6.04 0.58
CA LEU A 29 0.99 -6.84 -0.59
C LEU A 29 0.72 -8.33 -0.34
N VAL A 30 1.19 -8.87 0.79
CA VAL A 30 0.98 -10.26 1.21
C VAL A 30 -0.52 -10.57 1.31
N ILE A 31 -1.28 -9.72 1.98
CA ILE A 31 -2.74 -9.91 2.10
C ILE A 31 -3.40 -9.87 0.72
N GLN A 32 -3.08 -8.90 -0.13
CA GLN A 32 -3.68 -8.79 -1.47
C GLN A 32 -3.38 -9.99 -2.37
N VAL A 33 -2.17 -10.53 -2.28
CA VAL A 33 -1.75 -11.69 -3.08
C VAL A 33 -2.33 -12.99 -2.52
N LEU A 34 -2.37 -13.15 -1.19
CA LEU A 34 -2.75 -14.43 -0.57
C LEU A 34 -4.24 -14.53 -0.23
N LEU A 35 -4.97 -13.42 -0.06
CA LEU A 35 -6.34 -13.43 0.43
C LEU A 35 -7.24 -14.33 -0.43
N LEU A 36 -7.32 -14.04 -1.73
CA LEU A 36 -8.23 -14.73 -2.63
C LEU A 36 -7.87 -16.20 -2.83
N PRO A 37 -6.59 -16.58 -3.05
CA PRO A 37 -6.19 -17.97 -3.09
C PRO A 37 -6.51 -18.75 -1.83
N LEU A 38 -6.21 -18.17 -0.66
CA LEU A 38 -6.52 -18.81 0.62
C LEU A 38 -8.02 -19.04 0.79
N VAL A 39 -8.85 -18.07 0.36
CA VAL A 39 -10.31 -18.21 0.38
C VAL A 39 -10.77 -19.39 -0.48
N LEU A 40 -10.20 -19.54 -1.68
CA LEU A 40 -10.56 -20.63 -2.58
C LEU A 40 -10.07 -21.99 -2.07
N ILE A 41 -8.85 -22.05 -1.53
CA ILE A 41 -8.25 -23.28 -1.00
C ILE A 41 -8.98 -23.74 0.26
N LEU A 42 -9.16 -22.84 1.23
CA LEU A 42 -9.76 -23.19 2.53
C LEU A 42 -11.28 -23.31 2.48
N GLY A 43 -11.91 -22.71 1.45
CA GLY A 43 -13.35 -22.79 1.25
C GLY A 43 -13.84 -24.06 0.57
N GLY A 44 -12.95 -24.86 -0.05
CA GLY A 44 -13.34 -26.10 -0.72
C GLY A 44 -14.46 -25.95 -1.76
N GLY A 45 -14.56 -24.76 -2.40
CA GLY A 45 -15.63 -24.39 -3.35
C GLY A 45 -16.69 -23.45 -2.77
N ASP A 46 -16.81 -23.34 -1.45
CA ASP A 46 -17.67 -22.33 -0.80
C ASP A 46 -16.87 -21.07 -0.44
N LYS A 47 -17.12 -20.01 -1.21
CA LYS A 47 -16.43 -18.72 -0.99
C LYS A 47 -16.78 -18.10 0.37
N VAL A 48 -17.99 -18.30 0.89
CA VAL A 48 -18.43 -17.71 2.16
C VAL A 48 -17.67 -18.35 3.32
N ALA A 49 -17.63 -19.68 3.36
CA ALA A 49 -16.86 -20.44 4.34
C ALA A 49 -15.35 -20.16 4.24
N GLY A 50 -14.83 -20.01 3.02
CA GLY A 50 -13.45 -19.64 2.76
C GLY A 50 -13.09 -18.27 3.32
N PHE A 51 -13.89 -17.24 3.07
CA PHE A 51 -13.69 -15.90 3.63
C PHE A 51 -13.72 -15.94 5.17
N GLN A 52 -14.67 -16.64 5.76
CA GLN A 52 -14.80 -16.73 7.20
C GLN A 52 -13.55 -17.37 7.83
N THR A 53 -13.05 -18.46 7.26
CA THR A 53 -11.86 -19.16 7.75
C THR A 53 -10.59 -18.31 7.60
N VAL A 54 -10.40 -17.65 6.45
CA VAL A 54 -9.23 -16.78 6.19
C VAL A 54 -9.24 -15.56 7.10
N MET A 55 -10.40 -14.92 7.30
CA MET A 55 -10.52 -13.79 8.20
C MET A 55 -10.23 -14.16 9.65
N MET A 56 -10.68 -15.36 10.09
CA MET A 56 -10.34 -15.88 11.42
C MET A 56 -8.82 -16.08 11.55
N PHE A 57 -8.17 -16.67 10.54
CA PHE A 57 -6.73 -16.84 10.53
C PHE A 57 -5.99 -15.49 10.63
N PHE A 58 -6.36 -14.48 9.83
CA PHE A 58 -5.76 -13.16 9.90
C PHE A 58 -6.03 -12.44 11.22
N ALA A 59 -7.22 -12.63 11.82
CA ALA A 59 -7.53 -12.07 13.13
C ALA A 59 -6.63 -12.66 14.23
N VAL A 60 -6.44 -13.96 14.22
CA VAL A 60 -5.53 -14.66 15.16
C VAL A 60 -4.09 -14.19 14.95
N ALA A 61 -3.60 -14.18 13.70
CA ALA A 61 -2.26 -13.72 13.37
C ALA A 61 -2.04 -12.26 13.79
N GLY A 62 -3.01 -11.38 13.53
CA GLY A 62 -2.98 -9.98 13.96
C GLY A 62 -2.92 -9.85 15.49
N THR A 63 -3.73 -10.62 16.21
CA THR A 63 -3.72 -10.63 17.68
C THR A 63 -2.36 -11.06 18.21
N ILE A 64 -1.76 -12.10 17.65
CA ILE A 64 -0.41 -12.56 18.02
C ILE A 64 0.62 -11.44 17.77
N CYS A 65 0.58 -10.78 16.62
CA CYS A 65 1.48 -9.66 16.31
C CYS A 65 1.32 -8.50 17.32
N PHE A 66 0.09 -8.17 17.73
CA PHE A 66 -0.16 -7.17 18.76
C PHE A 66 0.40 -7.60 20.13
N LEU A 67 0.21 -8.85 20.53
CA LEU A 67 0.77 -9.37 21.77
C LEU A 67 2.31 -9.35 21.75
N ILE A 68 2.93 -9.76 20.64
CA ILE A 68 4.40 -9.65 20.47
C ILE A 68 4.84 -8.20 20.64
N THR A 69 4.16 -7.26 19.98
CA THR A 69 4.47 -5.84 20.11
C THR A 69 4.32 -5.37 21.56
N PHE A 70 3.27 -5.77 22.25
CA PHE A 70 3.04 -5.41 23.64
C PHE A 70 4.15 -5.91 24.57
N PHE A 71 4.56 -7.18 24.45
CA PHE A 71 5.58 -7.78 25.32
C PHE A 71 7.00 -7.35 25.00
N THR A 72 7.28 -6.99 23.74
CA THR A 72 8.63 -6.61 23.29
C THR A 72 8.92 -5.12 23.38
N THR A 73 7.88 -4.28 23.41
CA THR A 73 8.04 -2.82 23.39
C THR A 73 8.05 -2.26 24.82
N ARG A 74 9.05 -1.41 25.12
CA ARG A 74 9.13 -0.66 26.39
C ARG A 74 9.13 0.83 26.13
N GLU A 75 8.33 1.57 26.86
CA GLU A 75 8.35 3.03 26.86
C GLU A 75 9.66 3.53 27.49
N ARG A 76 10.41 4.32 26.73
CA ARG A 76 11.69 4.89 27.19
C ARG A 76 11.55 6.35 27.63
N ILE A 77 10.53 7.03 27.16
CA ILE A 77 10.25 8.44 27.50
C ILE A 77 8.95 8.46 28.30
N VAL A 78 9.09 8.78 29.58
CA VAL A 78 7.92 8.98 30.46
C VAL A 78 7.55 10.46 30.43
N PRO A 79 6.32 10.83 30.00
CA PRO A 79 5.88 12.22 30.06
C PRO A 79 5.85 12.68 31.52
N THR A 80 6.39 13.86 31.79
CA THR A 80 6.31 14.47 33.12
C THR A 80 4.86 14.72 33.47
N ALA A 81 4.44 14.30 34.67
CA ALA A 81 3.05 14.31 35.16
C ALA A 81 2.41 15.70 35.31
N SER A 82 3.11 16.79 34.96
CA SER A 82 2.68 18.18 35.19
C SER A 82 1.71 18.76 34.15
N GLN A 83 1.46 18.08 33.04
CA GLN A 83 0.56 18.57 31.99
C GLN A 83 -0.82 17.91 32.08
N ARG A 84 -1.61 18.33 33.07
CA ARG A 84 -3.06 18.11 33.02
C ARG A 84 -3.68 19.22 32.17
N SER A 85 -3.54 19.15 30.85
CA SER A 85 -4.31 20.01 29.95
C SER A 85 -5.70 19.42 29.73
N SER A 86 -6.70 20.30 29.56
CA SER A 86 -8.04 19.87 29.15
C SER A 86 -8.00 19.51 27.66
N ILE A 87 -8.62 18.41 27.26
CA ILE A 87 -8.73 17.98 25.84
C ILE A 87 -9.20 19.13 24.95
N LYS A 88 -10.12 19.96 25.45
CA LYS A 88 -10.62 21.15 24.76
C LYS A 88 -9.52 22.18 24.49
N GLN A 89 -8.62 22.36 25.44
CA GLN A 89 -7.51 23.31 25.35
C GLN A 89 -6.45 22.78 24.38
N ASP A 90 -6.13 21.48 24.46
CA ASP A 90 -5.19 20.82 23.52
C ASP A 90 -5.67 20.92 22.08
N VAL A 91 -6.95 20.67 21.81
CA VAL A 91 -7.54 20.81 20.47
C VAL A 91 -7.48 22.27 19.98
N ALA A 92 -7.77 23.24 20.86
CA ALA A 92 -7.71 24.65 20.52
C ALA A 92 -6.26 25.09 20.17
N ASP A 93 -5.27 24.61 20.91
CA ASP A 93 -3.86 24.89 20.68
C ASP A 93 -3.36 24.24 19.39
N LEU A 94 -3.81 23.02 19.07
CA LEU A 94 -3.54 22.36 17.80
C LEU A 94 -4.13 23.13 16.61
N LEU A 95 -5.37 23.60 16.70
CA LEU A 95 -6.03 24.36 15.64
C LEU A 95 -5.40 25.75 15.43
N ARG A 96 -4.73 26.32 16.44
CA ARG A 96 -3.94 27.56 16.31
C ARG A 96 -2.59 27.34 15.63
N ASN A 97 -2.09 26.11 15.62
CA ASN A 97 -0.83 25.75 14.97
C ASN A 97 -1.03 25.60 13.46
N ARG A 98 -0.77 26.67 12.68
CA ARG A 98 -0.92 26.68 11.22
C ARG A 98 -0.23 25.52 10.51
N PRO A 99 1.05 25.17 10.77
CA PRO A 99 1.70 24.01 10.15
C PRO A 99 0.93 22.71 10.40
N TRP A 100 0.40 22.52 11.61
CA TRP A 100 -0.37 21.33 11.95
C TRP A 100 -1.69 21.27 11.17
N VAL A 101 -2.42 22.39 11.08
CA VAL A 101 -3.68 22.47 10.31
C VAL A 101 -3.45 22.18 8.84
N VAL A 102 -2.39 22.74 8.24
CA VAL A 102 -2.03 22.44 6.83
C VAL A 102 -1.75 20.96 6.63
N MET A 103 -0.99 20.34 7.53
CA MET A 103 -0.71 18.88 7.45
C MET A 103 -1.97 18.05 7.67
N LEU A 104 -2.88 18.47 8.55
CA LEU A 104 -4.17 17.79 8.75
C LEU A 104 -5.02 17.82 7.48
N VAL A 105 -5.19 19.00 6.86
CA VAL A 105 -5.95 19.15 5.61
C VAL A 105 -5.33 18.32 4.50
N LEU A 106 -4.01 18.39 4.33
CA LEU A 106 -3.27 17.60 3.34
C LEU A 106 -3.50 16.10 3.57
N THR A 107 -3.41 15.64 4.80
CA THR A 107 -3.64 14.22 5.16
C THR A 107 -5.07 13.80 4.80
N ILE A 108 -6.08 14.59 5.12
CA ILE A 108 -7.47 14.33 4.76
C ILE A 108 -7.63 14.21 3.24
N LEU A 109 -7.08 15.17 2.47
CA LEU A 109 -7.13 15.15 1.01
C LEU A 109 -6.43 13.92 0.42
N VAL A 110 -5.29 13.52 0.98
CA VAL A 110 -4.58 12.29 0.57
C VAL A 110 -5.44 11.06 0.83
N PHE A 111 -6.08 10.93 2.01
CA PHE A 111 -6.95 9.80 2.31
C PHE A 111 -8.20 9.75 1.43
N ILE A 112 -8.82 10.90 1.14
CA ILE A 112 -9.93 10.98 0.17
C ILE A 112 -9.46 10.47 -1.20
N THR A 113 -8.32 10.94 -1.68
CA THR A 113 -7.75 10.52 -2.96
C THR A 113 -7.45 9.03 -3.00
N LEU A 114 -6.90 8.46 -1.92
CA LEU A 114 -6.63 7.02 -1.82
C LEU A 114 -7.90 6.18 -1.85
N SER A 115 -8.94 6.62 -1.15
CA SER A 115 -10.24 5.92 -1.10
C SER A 115 -10.92 5.93 -2.47
N LEU A 116 -10.96 7.08 -3.13
CA LEU A 116 -11.50 7.22 -4.48
C LEU A 116 -10.72 6.36 -5.49
N LYS A 117 -9.39 6.39 -5.41
CA LYS A 117 -8.51 5.58 -6.24
C LYS A 117 -8.84 4.09 -6.17
N GLY A 118 -9.01 3.54 -4.96
CA GLY A 118 -9.28 2.11 -4.76
C GLY A 118 -10.55 1.64 -5.46
N GLY A 119 -11.61 2.46 -5.44
CA GLY A 119 -12.87 2.15 -6.11
C GLY A 119 -12.84 2.40 -7.62
N MET A 120 -12.23 3.50 -8.06
CA MET A 120 -12.30 3.91 -9.48
C MET A 120 -11.42 3.07 -10.40
N TYR A 121 -10.30 2.53 -9.93
CA TYR A 121 -9.38 1.79 -10.81
C TYR A 121 -9.98 0.51 -11.38
N ILE A 122 -10.77 -0.24 -10.62
CA ILE A 122 -11.40 -1.43 -11.16
C ILE A 122 -12.39 -1.07 -12.30
N PHE A 123 -13.09 0.06 -12.17
CA PHE A 123 -13.97 0.56 -13.24
C PHE A 123 -13.18 1.03 -14.46
N TYR A 124 -12.01 1.66 -14.26
CA TYR A 124 -11.12 2.06 -15.34
C TYR A 124 -10.62 0.85 -16.14
N PHE A 125 -10.20 -0.22 -15.45
CA PHE A 125 -9.76 -1.47 -16.10
C PHE A 125 -10.89 -2.19 -16.81
N ARG A 126 -12.12 -2.17 -16.28
CA ARG A 126 -13.28 -2.88 -16.87
C ARG A 126 -13.98 -2.13 -17.99
N ASN A 127 -14.04 -0.80 -17.91
CA ASN A 127 -14.90 -0.01 -18.79
C ASN A 127 -14.15 0.90 -19.75
N PHE A 128 -12.87 1.20 -19.48
CA PHE A 128 -12.09 2.12 -20.31
C PHE A 128 -11.00 1.40 -21.10
N LEU A 129 -10.26 0.48 -20.47
CA LEU A 129 -9.19 -0.23 -21.17
C LEU A 129 -9.77 -1.30 -22.09
N GLU A 130 -9.10 -1.48 -23.22
CA GLU A 130 -9.45 -2.51 -24.21
C GLU A 130 -9.01 -3.89 -23.70
N GLU A 131 -9.97 -4.81 -23.51
CA GLU A 131 -9.72 -6.12 -22.94
C GLU A 131 -8.73 -6.95 -23.75
N ALA A 132 -8.82 -6.89 -25.08
CA ALA A 132 -7.89 -7.60 -25.97
C ALA A 132 -6.44 -7.10 -25.85
N ALA A 133 -6.25 -5.76 -25.78
CA ALA A 133 -4.95 -5.15 -25.58
C ALA A 133 -4.36 -5.48 -24.20
N LEU A 134 -5.20 -5.53 -23.18
CA LEU A 134 -4.80 -5.90 -21.83
C LEU A 134 -4.38 -7.37 -21.73
N ALA A 135 -5.15 -8.28 -22.34
CA ALA A 135 -4.82 -9.71 -22.40
C ALA A 135 -3.49 -9.95 -23.15
N ALA A 136 -3.28 -9.26 -24.28
CA ALA A 136 -2.03 -9.31 -25.01
C ALA A 136 -0.85 -8.82 -24.17
N PHE A 137 -1.00 -7.69 -23.50
CA PHE A 137 0.03 -7.14 -22.61
C PHE A 137 0.38 -8.10 -21.47
N LEU A 138 -0.60 -8.71 -20.81
CA LEU A 138 -0.36 -9.67 -19.73
C LEU A 138 0.39 -10.91 -20.23
N SER A 139 0.11 -11.35 -21.46
CA SER A 139 0.86 -12.42 -22.11
C SER A 139 2.30 -12.01 -22.42
N ASP A 140 2.51 -10.83 -23.01
CA ASP A 140 3.82 -10.31 -23.42
C ASP A 140 4.76 -10.08 -22.23
N VAL A 141 4.22 -9.61 -21.11
CA VAL A 141 4.99 -9.44 -19.85
C VAL A 141 5.31 -10.79 -19.18
N GLY A 142 4.78 -11.89 -19.70
CA GLY A 142 5.00 -13.22 -19.13
C GLY A 142 4.22 -13.48 -17.83
N PHE A 143 3.19 -12.69 -17.57
CA PHE A 143 2.39 -12.84 -16.34
C PHE A 143 1.72 -14.21 -16.27
N LEU A 144 1.18 -14.70 -17.37
CA LEU A 144 0.57 -16.03 -17.43
C LEU A 144 1.61 -17.13 -17.15
N SER A 145 2.79 -17.03 -17.78
CA SER A 145 3.89 -17.97 -17.55
C SER A 145 4.38 -17.96 -16.09
N PHE A 146 4.36 -16.80 -15.43
CA PHE A 146 4.66 -16.69 -14.00
C PHE A 146 3.63 -17.43 -13.15
N ILE A 147 2.33 -17.29 -13.44
CA ILE A 147 1.25 -18.01 -12.75
C ILE A 147 1.35 -19.51 -12.98
N ASP A 148 1.63 -19.96 -14.19
CA ASP A 148 1.83 -21.38 -14.51
C ASP A 148 3.05 -21.95 -13.76
N GLY A 149 4.14 -21.21 -13.71
CA GLY A 149 5.33 -21.55 -12.94
C GLY A 149 5.02 -21.66 -11.43
N LEU A 150 4.30 -20.70 -10.88
CA LEU A 150 3.84 -20.75 -9.49
C LEU A 150 2.96 -21.98 -9.23
N ASN A 151 2.02 -22.26 -10.11
CA ASN A 151 1.13 -23.41 -10.01
C ASN A 151 1.89 -24.74 -10.08
N SER A 152 2.92 -24.83 -10.90
CA SER A 152 3.76 -26.04 -10.98
C SER A 152 4.49 -26.30 -9.65
N VAL A 153 5.00 -25.24 -9.01
CA VAL A 153 5.64 -25.34 -7.69
C VAL A 153 4.63 -25.75 -6.62
N LEU A 154 3.46 -25.09 -6.57
CA LEU A 154 2.41 -25.41 -5.60
C LEU A 154 1.92 -26.85 -5.74
N THR A 155 1.69 -27.33 -6.96
CA THR A 155 1.31 -28.71 -7.22
C THR A 155 2.43 -29.69 -6.80
N GLY A 156 3.69 -29.35 -7.03
CA GLY A 156 4.84 -30.11 -6.56
C GLY A 156 4.94 -30.21 -5.03
N MET A 157 4.40 -29.23 -4.31
CA MET A 157 4.30 -29.21 -2.83
C MET A 157 3.01 -29.87 -2.32
N GLY A 158 2.16 -30.43 -3.18
CA GLY A 158 0.87 -31.02 -2.79
C GLY A 158 -0.20 -29.99 -2.43
N LEU A 159 -0.01 -28.73 -2.82
CA LEU A 159 -0.98 -27.65 -2.61
C LEU A 159 -1.88 -27.49 -3.85
N THR A 160 -3.09 -26.99 -3.64
CA THR A 160 -4.02 -26.68 -4.74
C THR A 160 -3.49 -25.57 -5.62
N GLN A 161 -3.79 -25.65 -6.93
CA GLN A 161 -3.40 -24.66 -7.90
C GLN A 161 -4.01 -23.29 -7.58
N PHE A 162 -3.24 -22.26 -7.83
CA PHE A 162 -3.66 -20.88 -7.69
C PHE A 162 -4.51 -20.49 -8.90
N HIS A 163 -5.81 -20.38 -8.72
CA HIS A 163 -6.71 -19.90 -9.76
C HIS A 163 -6.73 -18.37 -9.77
N TRP A 164 -6.05 -17.81 -10.73
CA TRP A 164 -6.15 -16.37 -11.00
C TRP A 164 -7.47 -16.09 -11.73
N PRO A 165 -8.13 -14.93 -11.50
CA PRO A 165 -9.32 -14.57 -12.26
C PRO A 165 -9.08 -14.65 -13.77
N GLU A 166 -9.94 -15.35 -14.51
CA GLU A 166 -9.86 -15.48 -15.97
C GLU A 166 -10.08 -14.14 -16.70
N ASP A 167 -10.76 -13.20 -16.03
CA ASP A 167 -11.03 -11.86 -16.51
C ASP A 167 -9.72 -11.02 -16.56
N ALA A 168 -9.31 -10.64 -17.77
CA ALA A 168 -8.12 -9.85 -18.02
C ALA A 168 -8.11 -8.52 -17.26
N ALA A 169 -9.27 -7.89 -17.08
CA ALA A 169 -9.40 -6.63 -16.36
C ALA A 169 -9.06 -6.79 -14.87
N THR A 170 -9.54 -7.86 -14.24
CA THR A 170 -9.26 -8.14 -12.82
C THR A 170 -7.80 -8.53 -12.61
N SER A 171 -7.24 -9.35 -13.51
CA SER A 171 -5.84 -9.77 -13.48
C SER A 171 -4.90 -8.59 -13.72
N GLY A 172 -5.19 -7.77 -14.72
CA GLY A 172 -4.45 -6.54 -15.01
C GLY A 172 -4.49 -5.54 -13.86
N PHE A 173 -5.66 -5.34 -13.25
CA PHE A 173 -5.81 -4.49 -12.07
C PHE A 173 -4.98 -4.98 -10.87
N SER A 174 -4.96 -6.30 -10.64
CA SER A 174 -4.20 -6.88 -9.54
C SER A 174 -2.69 -6.73 -9.76
N LEU A 175 -2.20 -7.00 -10.97
CA LEU A 175 -0.80 -6.77 -11.35
C LEU A 175 -0.43 -5.28 -11.22
N PHE A 176 -1.29 -4.38 -11.70
CA PHE A 176 -1.12 -2.94 -11.61
C PHE A 176 -0.96 -2.45 -10.15
N ASN A 177 -1.79 -2.97 -9.23
CA ASN A 177 -1.67 -2.65 -7.81
C ASN A 177 -0.40 -3.23 -7.20
N ALA A 178 -0.06 -4.48 -7.50
CA ALA A 178 1.15 -5.13 -7.00
C ALA A 178 2.41 -4.36 -7.42
N VAL A 179 2.52 -4.02 -8.71
CA VAL A 179 3.63 -3.21 -9.25
C VAL A 179 3.68 -1.86 -8.55
N GLY A 180 2.54 -1.18 -8.38
CA GLY A 180 2.46 0.10 -7.66
C GLY A 180 2.98 0.02 -6.22
N ILE A 181 2.61 -1.02 -5.47
CA ILE A 181 3.06 -1.22 -4.08
C ILE A 181 4.56 -1.52 -4.03
N ILE A 182 5.07 -2.38 -4.92
CA ILE A 182 6.50 -2.69 -4.99
C ILE A 182 7.31 -1.42 -5.24
N LEU A 183 6.89 -0.59 -6.20
CA LEU A 183 7.58 0.66 -6.51
C LEU A 183 7.46 1.70 -5.38
N MET A 184 6.37 1.72 -4.63
CA MET A 184 6.26 2.53 -3.41
C MET A 184 7.29 2.10 -2.35
N ILE A 185 7.47 0.80 -2.14
CA ILE A 185 8.47 0.28 -1.20
C ILE A 185 9.88 0.72 -1.63
N VAL A 186 10.17 0.61 -2.93
CA VAL A 186 11.44 1.09 -3.49
C VAL A 186 11.59 2.61 -3.28
N GLY A 187 10.57 3.41 -3.57
CA GLY A 187 10.56 4.86 -3.34
C GLY A 187 10.86 5.25 -1.90
N ILE A 188 10.23 4.56 -0.93
CA ILE A 188 10.54 4.77 0.50
C ILE A 188 12.01 4.50 0.82
N GLY A 189 12.61 3.48 0.20
CA GLY A 189 14.04 3.18 0.36
C GLY A 189 14.95 4.34 -0.08
N PHE A 190 14.55 5.05 -1.15
CA PHE A 190 15.28 6.21 -1.67
C PHE A 190 14.93 7.53 -0.97
N SER A 191 13.83 7.61 -0.23
CA SER A 191 13.35 8.84 0.40
C SER A 191 14.36 9.44 1.38
N LYS A 192 15.02 8.61 2.20
CA LYS A 192 16.01 9.07 3.19
C LYS A 192 17.25 9.71 2.56
N PRO A 193 18.01 9.06 1.66
CA PRO A 193 19.17 9.67 1.03
C PRO A 193 18.82 10.93 0.23
N LEU A 194 17.67 10.99 -0.40
CA LEU A 194 17.21 12.19 -1.11
C LEU A 194 16.89 13.33 -0.13
N ALA A 195 16.18 13.04 0.95
CA ALA A 195 15.83 14.03 1.98
C ALA A 195 17.07 14.58 2.72
N ASP A 196 18.09 13.74 2.95
CA ASP A 196 19.33 14.15 3.59
C ASP A 196 20.17 15.05 2.66
N ARG A 197 20.07 14.87 1.33
CA ARG A 197 20.85 15.63 0.34
C ARG A 197 20.17 16.94 -0.08
N PHE A 198 18.85 16.93 -0.31
CA PHE A 198 18.10 18.04 -0.90
C PHE A 198 17.16 18.74 0.08
N GLY A 199 17.02 18.20 1.28
CA GLY A 199 16.07 18.69 2.29
C GLY A 199 14.69 18.07 2.17
N LYS A 200 14.06 17.81 3.33
CA LYS A 200 12.78 17.10 3.43
C LYS A 200 11.63 17.81 2.74
N ARG A 201 11.59 19.15 2.83
CA ARG A 201 10.51 19.96 2.26
C ARG A 201 10.52 19.91 0.73
N ASP A 202 11.70 20.08 0.13
CA ASP A 202 11.83 20.17 -1.31
C ASP A 202 11.64 18.81 -1.97
N VAL A 203 12.21 17.74 -1.38
CA VAL A 203 11.98 16.37 -1.85
C VAL A 203 10.50 16.01 -1.80
N PHE A 204 9.82 16.29 -0.69
CA PHE A 204 8.39 16.04 -0.56
C PHE A 204 7.56 16.81 -1.58
N GLY A 205 7.85 18.10 -1.78
CA GLY A 205 7.14 18.94 -2.74
C GLY A 205 7.32 18.47 -4.19
N VAL A 206 8.56 18.16 -4.59
CA VAL A 206 8.87 17.66 -5.94
C VAL A 206 8.25 16.26 -6.16
N ALA A 207 8.38 15.35 -5.20
CA ALA A 207 7.83 14.01 -5.30
C ALA A 207 6.29 14.04 -5.43
N LEU A 208 5.62 14.88 -4.64
CA LEU A 208 4.17 15.04 -4.72
C LEU A 208 3.73 15.65 -6.07
N LEU A 209 4.47 16.65 -6.58
CA LEU A 209 4.22 17.24 -7.89
C LEU A 209 4.37 16.19 -9.00
N LEU A 210 5.46 15.44 -9.01
CA LEU A 210 5.69 14.38 -10.01
C LEU A 210 4.63 13.29 -9.92
N ALA A 211 4.28 12.85 -8.72
CA ALA A 211 3.20 11.89 -8.52
C ALA A 211 1.86 12.41 -9.08
N ALA A 212 1.55 13.69 -8.87
CA ALA A 212 0.35 14.32 -9.42
C ALA A 212 0.38 14.39 -10.96
N LEU A 213 1.53 14.74 -11.56
CA LEU A 213 1.69 14.80 -13.02
C LEU A 213 1.53 13.41 -13.65
N PHE A 214 2.14 12.36 -13.08
CA PHE A 214 1.95 10.98 -13.56
C PHE A 214 0.51 10.51 -13.38
N ARG A 215 -0.20 11.03 -12.39
CA ARG A 215 -1.62 10.74 -12.23
C ARG A 215 -2.48 11.45 -13.27
N LEU A 216 -2.17 12.69 -13.60
CA LEU A 216 -2.86 13.42 -14.66
C LEU A 216 -2.62 12.83 -16.05
N SER A 217 -1.47 12.18 -16.28
CA SER A 217 -1.16 11.57 -17.58
C SER A 217 -2.17 10.52 -18.03
N TYR A 218 -2.89 9.86 -17.09
CA TYR A 218 -3.97 8.92 -17.45
C TYR A 218 -5.07 9.53 -18.30
N TYR A 219 -5.26 10.84 -18.24
CA TYR A 219 -6.26 11.54 -19.07
C TYR A 219 -5.92 11.51 -20.56
N TRP A 220 -4.63 11.47 -20.90
CA TRP A 220 -4.16 11.45 -22.29
C TRP A 220 -3.80 10.06 -22.80
N ILE A 221 -3.82 9.06 -21.96
CA ILE A 221 -3.50 7.67 -22.34
C ILE A 221 -4.76 7.03 -22.95
N GLY A 222 -4.59 6.54 -24.20
CA GLY A 222 -5.68 5.84 -24.91
C GLY A 222 -5.95 4.45 -24.32
N PRO A 223 -7.15 3.88 -24.61
CA PRO A 223 -7.61 2.61 -24.03
C PRO A 223 -6.77 1.39 -24.44
N SER A 224 -6.07 1.44 -25.56
CA SER A 224 -5.19 0.37 -26.05
C SER A 224 -3.73 0.48 -25.58
N SER A 225 -3.35 1.64 -24.97
CA SER A 225 -1.96 1.93 -24.60
C SER A 225 -1.61 1.41 -23.20
N ILE A 226 -1.80 0.10 -22.97
CA ILE A 226 -1.65 -0.54 -21.65
C ILE A 226 -0.24 -0.35 -21.05
N GLY A 227 0.81 -0.44 -21.89
CA GLY A 227 2.18 -0.20 -21.46
C GLY A 227 2.40 1.19 -20.84
N LEU A 228 1.75 2.24 -21.38
CA LEU A 228 1.82 3.59 -20.83
C LEU A 228 1.07 3.70 -19.49
N VAL A 229 -0.05 2.99 -19.33
CA VAL A 229 -0.80 2.90 -18.06
C VAL A 229 0.09 2.31 -16.96
N PHE A 230 0.75 1.19 -17.25
CA PHE A 230 1.68 0.57 -16.30
C PHE A 230 2.94 1.40 -16.08
N GLY A 231 3.49 2.03 -17.11
CA GLY A 231 4.62 2.96 -17.01
C GLY A 231 4.31 4.16 -16.09
N ALA A 232 3.16 4.78 -16.27
CA ALA A 232 2.70 5.86 -15.39
C ALA A 232 2.51 5.39 -13.95
N GLN A 233 2.02 4.15 -13.73
CA GLN A 233 1.88 3.58 -12.40
C GLN A 233 3.22 3.31 -11.72
N ILE A 234 4.20 2.81 -12.46
CA ILE A 234 5.57 2.57 -11.99
C ILE A 234 6.16 3.88 -11.46
N LEU A 235 6.13 4.93 -12.29
CA LEU A 235 6.66 6.24 -11.92
C LEU A 235 5.87 6.88 -10.78
N TYR A 236 4.54 6.80 -10.83
CA TYR A 236 3.70 7.24 -9.73
C TYR A 236 4.04 6.51 -8.42
N GLY A 237 4.14 5.18 -8.45
CA GLY A 237 4.47 4.38 -7.26
C GLY A 237 5.80 4.79 -6.64
N PHE A 238 6.82 4.97 -7.46
CA PHE A 238 8.15 5.39 -7.01
C PHE A 238 8.16 6.77 -6.35
N PHE A 239 7.52 7.77 -6.97
CA PHE A 239 7.51 9.13 -6.43
C PHE A 239 6.53 9.34 -5.29
N TYR A 240 5.52 8.47 -5.16
CA TYR A 240 4.56 8.54 -4.07
C TYR A 240 5.08 7.86 -2.79
N GLY A 241 6.00 6.88 -2.90
CA GLY A 241 6.67 6.21 -1.78
C GLY A 241 7.78 7.05 -1.17
#